data_b539f8bd05b40c843d24a893f5895ba4
#
_entry.id   b539f8bd05b40c843d24a893f5895ba4
#
_cell.length_a   1.000
_cell.length_b   1.000
_cell.length_c   1.000
_cell.angle_alpha   90.00
_cell.angle_beta   90.00
_cell.angle_gamma   90.00
#
_symmetry.space_group_name_H-M   'P 1'
#
loop_
_entity.id
_entity.type
_entity.pdbx_description
1 polymer ?
#
loop_
_entity_poly.entity_id
_entity_poly.type
_entity_poly.pdbx_seq_one_letter_code
_entity_poly.pdbx_strand_id
1 'polypeptide(L)'
;MRAPFDPGALYVRRAALIEAQADIVWQAFESEDRMRTWFGHGHILDRYEPQLGGAVELSVTLDDGVHRFGGAITRFEPGHRLTFSDNWFDHLAWPEPTFISFVFHAQSGATLVELYHHGFEVLGDIASKECLACE
;
A
#
# COMPACT_ATOMS: atom_id res chain seq x y z
N MET A 1 13.13 15.80 -13.14
CA MET A 1 11.72 15.93 -12.75
C MET A 1 11.12 14.55 -12.51
N ARG A 2 10.41 14.39 -11.42
CA ARG A 2 9.74 13.12 -11.12
C ARG A 2 8.46 12.99 -11.94
N ALA A 3 8.23 11.82 -12.54
CA ALA A 3 6.99 11.57 -13.28
C ALA A 3 5.78 11.60 -12.33
N PRO A 4 4.64 12.15 -12.77
CA PRO A 4 3.41 12.09 -11.97
C PRO A 4 3.02 10.63 -11.70
N PHE A 5 2.42 10.39 -10.55
CA PHE A 5 1.88 9.08 -10.24
C PHE A 5 0.60 8.84 -11.04
N ASP A 6 0.49 7.66 -11.65
CA ASP A 6 -0.69 7.23 -12.40
C ASP A 6 -1.17 5.89 -11.83
N PRO A 7 -2.34 5.85 -11.19
CA PRO A 7 -2.86 4.61 -10.61
C PRO A 7 -3.50 3.67 -11.63
N GLY A 8 -3.61 4.08 -12.91
CA GLY A 8 -4.29 3.28 -13.92
C GLY A 8 -5.80 3.49 -13.92
N ALA A 9 -6.52 2.58 -14.58
CA ALA A 9 -7.94 2.73 -14.87
C ALA A 9 -8.87 2.32 -13.72
N LEU A 10 -8.41 1.43 -12.84
CA LEU A 10 -9.24 0.88 -11.76
C LEU A 10 -8.46 0.89 -10.46
N TYR A 11 -8.91 1.69 -9.50
CA TYR A 11 -8.22 1.83 -8.22
C TYR A 11 -9.17 2.27 -7.09
N VAL A 12 -8.71 2.06 -5.86
CA VAL A 12 -9.31 2.63 -4.65
C VAL A 12 -8.35 3.68 -4.11
N ARG A 13 -8.86 4.84 -3.72
CA ARG A 13 -8.05 5.93 -3.20
C ARG A 13 -8.55 6.35 -1.81
N ARG A 14 -7.60 6.60 -0.93
CA ARG A 14 -7.82 7.26 0.36
C ARG A 14 -6.80 8.38 0.49
N ALA A 15 -7.12 9.42 1.23
CA ALA A 15 -6.21 10.54 1.41
C ALA A 15 -6.36 11.14 2.80
N ALA A 16 -5.25 11.69 3.30
CA ALA A 16 -5.23 12.42 4.56
C ALA A 16 -4.26 13.60 4.43
N LEU A 17 -4.69 14.76 4.92
CA LEU A 17 -3.82 15.92 5.05
C LEU A 17 -3.23 15.91 6.45
N ILE A 18 -1.90 15.84 6.55
CA ILE A 18 -1.19 15.76 7.82
C ILE A 18 -0.42 17.08 8.01
N GLU A 19 -0.61 17.71 9.15
CA GLU A 19 0.01 18.99 9.48
C GLU A 19 1.46 18.81 9.93
N ALA A 20 2.29 18.27 9.03
CA ALA A 20 3.72 18.08 9.22
C ALA A 20 4.39 18.03 7.85
N GLN A 21 5.68 18.33 7.82
CA GLN A 21 6.44 18.25 6.57
C GLN A 21 6.65 16.80 6.15
N ALA A 22 6.89 16.59 4.86
CA ALA A 22 6.95 15.25 4.26
C ALA A 22 8.02 14.34 4.90
N ASP A 23 9.17 14.92 5.28
CA ASP A 23 10.23 14.16 5.94
C ASP A 23 9.81 13.67 7.33
N ILE A 24 9.01 14.44 8.04
CA ILE A 24 8.48 14.05 9.35
C ILE A 24 7.41 12.96 9.17
N VAL A 25 6.51 13.14 8.23
CA VAL A 25 5.46 12.15 7.94
C VAL A 25 6.09 10.83 7.50
N TRP A 26 7.15 10.90 6.69
CA TRP A 26 7.85 9.72 6.20
C TRP A 26 8.43 8.86 7.32
N GLN A 27 8.74 9.45 8.48
CA GLN A 27 9.26 8.69 9.62
C GLN A 27 8.34 7.52 10.02
N ALA A 28 7.04 7.65 9.75
CA ALA A 28 6.08 6.58 10.02
C ALA A 28 6.31 5.33 9.15
N PHE A 29 7.09 5.46 8.07
CA PHE A 29 7.40 4.40 7.11
C PHE A 29 8.82 3.87 7.25
N GLU A 30 9.60 4.37 8.22
CA GLU A 30 11.04 4.09 8.31
C GLU A 30 11.39 2.78 9.02
N SER A 31 10.44 2.17 9.72
CA SER A 31 10.68 0.92 10.42
C SER A 31 9.41 0.09 10.52
N GLU A 32 9.60 -1.21 10.74
CA GLU A 32 8.50 -2.13 10.97
C GLU A 32 7.68 -1.72 12.18
N ASP A 33 8.33 -1.35 13.29
CA ASP A 33 7.64 -0.96 14.52
C ASP A 33 6.78 0.28 14.31
N ARG A 34 7.29 1.29 13.59
CA ARG A 34 6.54 2.51 13.31
C ARG A 34 5.37 2.24 12.37
N MET A 35 5.62 1.48 11.31
CA MET A 35 4.58 1.13 10.34
C MET A 35 3.44 0.38 11.01
N ARG A 36 3.76 -0.54 11.93
CA ARG A 36 2.79 -1.37 12.63
C ARG A 36 1.82 -0.55 13.47
N THR A 37 2.21 0.63 13.95
CA THR A 37 1.36 1.45 14.83
C THR A 37 0.14 2.03 14.12
N TRP A 38 0.17 2.15 12.79
CA TRP A 38 -0.90 2.82 12.05
C TRP A 38 -1.40 2.06 10.84
N PHE A 39 -0.59 1.16 10.29
CA PHE A 39 -0.92 0.47 9.03
C PHE A 39 -1.66 -0.83 9.28
N GLY A 40 -2.58 -1.14 8.36
CA GLY A 40 -3.26 -2.43 8.37
C GLY A 40 -4.41 -2.51 9.37
N HIS A 41 -5.24 -1.47 9.45
CA HIS A 41 -6.43 -1.52 10.29
C HIS A 41 -7.26 -2.78 9.97
N GLY A 42 -7.50 -3.62 10.98
CA GLY A 42 -8.17 -4.91 10.79
C GLY A 42 -7.25 -6.03 10.32
N HIS A 43 -5.98 -5.73 10.07
CA HIS A 43 -4.97 -6.69 9.64
C HIS A 43 -3.77 -6.62 10.56
N ILE A 44 -2.90 -7.64 10.49
CA ILE A 44 -1.65 -7.65 11.26
C ILE A 44 -0.51 -7.47 10.28
N LEU A 45 0.36 -6.50 10.54
CA LEU A 45 1.61 -6.34 9.79
C LEU A 45 2.63 -7.31 10.38
N ASP A 46 2.93 -8.37 9.65
CA ASP A 46 3.86 -9.41 10.10
C ASP A 46 5.31 -9.06 9.79
N ARG A 47 5.54 -8.39 8.67
CA ARG A 47 6.89 -8.04 8.23
C ARG A 47 6.88 -6.81 7.35
N TYR A 48 7.84 -5.92 7.57
CA TYR A 48 8.03 -4.73 6.73
C TYR A 48 9.52 -4.40 6.70
N GLU A 49 10.12 -4.52 5.52
CA GLU A 49 11.52 -4.19 5.30
C GLU A 49 11.58 -2.92 4.47
N PRO A 50 11.87 -1.75 5.07
CA PRO A 50 11.77 -0.45 4.40
C PRO A 50 12.95 -0.20 3.45
N GLN A 51 12.95 -0.87 2.32
CA GLN A 51 13.97 -0.73 1.28
C GLN A 51 13.43 -1.30 -0.03
N LEU A 52 14.06 -0.90 -1.14
CA LEU A 52 13.68 -1.46 -2.45
C LEU A 52 13.91 -2.97 -2.43
N GLY A 53 12.91 -3.73 -2.85
CA GLY A 53 12.93 -5.19 -2.81
C GLY A 53 12.58 -5.78 -1.45
N GLY A 54 12.38 -4.94 -0.43
CA GLY A 54 12.04 -5.40 0.91
C GLY A 54 10.65 -6.05 0.97
N ALA A 55 10.47 -6.98 1.91
CA ALA A 55 9.20 -7.68 2.07
C ALA A 55 8.17 -6.82 2.80
N VAL A 56 6.91 -6.94 2.39
CA VAL A 56 5.76 -6.41 3.12
C VAL A 56 4.76 -7.56 3.23
N GLU A 57 4.54 -8.04 4.47
CA GLU A 57 3.71 -9.21 4.72
C GLU A 57 2.68 -8.89 5.80
N LEU A 58 1.42 -9.19 5.48
CA LEU A 58 0.29 -8.97 6.37
C LEU A 58 -0.50 -10.26 6.52
N SER A 59 -1.33 -10.31 7.56
CA SER A 59 -2.26 -11.40 7.76
C SER A 59 -3.63 -10.87 8.18
N VAL A 60 -4.66 -11.63 7.87
CA VAL A 60 -6.04 -11.32 8.22
C VAL A 60 -6.74 -12.63 8.58
N THR A 61 -7.63 -12.58 9.56
CA THR A 61 -8.45 -13.72 9.93
C THR A 61 -9.78 -13.63 9.17
N LEU A 62 -10.04 -14.64 8.34
CA LEU A 62 -11.29 -14.80 7.62
C LEU A 62 -12.06 -15.99 8.23
N ASP A 63 -13.25 -16.28 7.70
CA ASP A 63 -14.11 -17.34 8.24
C ASP A 63 -13.43 -18.72 8.27
N ASP A 64 -12.55 -18.96 7.29
CA ASP A 64 -11.86 -20.25 7.15
C ASP A 64 -10.45 -20.27 7.75
N GLY A 65 -10.07 -19.22 8.47
CA GLY A 65 -8.78 -19.15 9.15
C GLY A 65 -7.95 -17.94 8.78
N VAL A 66 -6.65 -18.00 9.08
CA VAL A 66 -5.71 -16.90 8.84
C VAL A 66 -5.16 -16.99 7.41
N HIS A 67 -5.22 -15.88 6.70
CA HIS A 67 -4.68 -15.76 5.35
C HIS A 67 -3.57 -14.71 5.33
N ARG A 68 -2.51 -14.98 4.59
CA ARG A 68 -1.38 -14.06 4.43
C ARG A 68 -1.40 -13.43 3.06
N PHE A 69 -0.96 -12.17 3.00
CA PHE A 69 -0.89 -11.42 1.76
C PHE A 69 0.20 -10.36 1.83
N GLY A 70 0.49 -9.71 0.70
CA GLY A 70 1.52 -8.71 0.57
C GLY A 70 2.42 -9.01 -0.61
N GLY A 71 3.67 -8.61 -0.50
CA GLY A 71 4.65 -8.79 -1.58
C GLY A 71 5.96 -8.12 -1.27
N ALA A 72 6.47 -7.37 -2.25
CA ALA A 72 7.75 -6.70 -2.14
C ALA A 72 7.65 -5.24 -2.55
N ILE A 73 8.51 -4.41 -1.96
CA ILE A 73 8.57 -2.98 -2.29
C ILE A 73 9.20 -2.84 -3.68
N THR A 74 8.45 -2.25 -4.60
CA THR A 74 8.87 -2.02 -5.98
C THR A 74 9.33 -0.59 -6.21
N ARG A 75 8.97 0.33 -5.32
CA ARG A 75 9.41 1.71 -5.38
C ARG A 75 9.57 2.26 -3.97
N PHE A 76 10.71 2.85 -3.70
CA PHE A 76 11.04 3.37 -2.38
C PHE A 76 11.73 4.72 -2.54
N GLU A 77 10.94 5.79 -2.39
CA GLU A 77 11.39 7.17 -2.56
C GLU A 77 11.05 7.95 -1.28
N PRO A 78 11.98 8.02 -0.31
CA PRO A 78 11.72 8.66 0.98
C PRO A 78 11.11 10.05 0.85
N GLY A 79 10.01 10.29 1.55
CA GLY A 79 9.28 11.55 1.51
C GLY A 79 8.44 11.77 0.27
N HIS A 80 8.42 10.84 -0.68
CA HIS A 80 7.72 11.01 -1.95
C HIS A 80 6.79 9.87 -2.31
N ARG A 81 7.29 8.64 -2.31
CA ARG A 81 6.46 7.51 -2.74
C ARG A 81 6.99 6.18 -2.23
N LEU A 82 6.06 5.33 -1.78
CA LEU A 82 6.30 3.94 -1.46
C LEU A 82 5.28 3.10 -2.22
N THR A 83 5.73 2.13 -2.99
CA THR A 83 4.85 1.17 -3.67
C THR A 83 5.30 -0.24 -3.36
N PHE A 84 4.35 -1.12 -3.04
CA PHE A 84 4.64 -2.54 -2.93
C PHE A 84 3.57 -3.35 -3.66
N SER A 85 3.98 -4.51 -4.16
CA SER A 85 3.06 -5.46 -4.78
C SER A 85 2.21 -6.13 -3.72
N ASP A 86 0.99 -6.53 -4.09
CA ASP A 86 0.04 -7.12 -3.16
C ASP A 86 -0.69 -8.28 -3.81
N ASN A 87 -0.65 -9.44 -3.17
CA ASN A 87 -1.35 -10.63 -3.59
C ASN A 87 -1.51 -11.56 -2.38
N TRP A 88 -2.48 -12.45 -2.44
CA TRP A 88 -2.59 -13.52 -1.46
C TRP A 88 -1.46 -14.53 -1.65
N PHE A 89 -0.99 -15.15 -0.56
CA PHE A 89 0.10 -16.12 -0.60
C PHE A 89 -0.41 -17.56 -0.76
N ASP A 90 -1.72 -17.77 -0.66
CA ASP A 90 -2.32 -19.10 -0.67
C ASP A 90 -3.26 -19.27 -1.87
N HIS A 91 -4.24 -20.17 -1.72
CA HIS A 91 -5.20 -20.52 -2.78
C HIS A 91 -6.09 -19.35 -3.23
N LEU A 92 -6.11 -18.23 -2.47
CA LEU A 92 -6.85 -17.02 -2.85
C LEU A 92 -6.07 -16.17 -3.84
N ALA A 93 -4.82 -16.54 -4.15
CA ALA A 93 -3.95 -15.74 -5.00
C ALA A 93 -4.57 -15.39 -6.35
N TRP A 94 -4.41 -14.12 -6.74
CA TRP A 94 -4.79 -13.65 -8.07
C TRP A 94 -3.73 -14.08 -9.10
N PRO A 95 -4.10 -14.14 -10.39
CA PRO A 95 -3.12 -14.47 -11.45
C PRO A 95 -1.95 -13.48 -11.52
N GLU A 96 -2.20 -12.21 -11.18
CA GLU A 96 -1.21 -11.15 -11.18
C GLU A 96 -1.35 -10.35 -9.89
N PRO A 97 -0.27 -9.78 -9.36
CA PRO A 97 -0.39 -8.93 -8.18
C PRO A 97 -1.06 -7.60 -8.52
N THR A 98 -1.68 -7.01 -7.51
CA THR A 98 -2.06 -5.60 -7.53
C THR A 98 -0.98 -4.82 -6.81
N PHE A 99 -1.18 -3.52 -6.59
CA PHE A 99 -0.18 -2.66 -5.96
C PHE A 99 -0.83 -1.73 -4.95
N ILE A 100 -0.07 -1.43 -3.90
CA ILE A 100 -0.44 -0.41 -2.93
C ILE A 100 0.62 0.67 -2.99
N SER A 101 0.19 1.92 -3.20
CA SER A 101 1.10 3.06 -3.28
C SER A 101 0.70 4.14 -2.29
N PHE A 102 1.69 4.66 -1.59
CA PHE A 102 1.58 5.88 -0.80
C PHE A 102 2.28 6.99 -1.56
N VAL A 103 1.56 8.05 -1.86
CA VAL A 103 2.09 9.19 -2.62
C VAL A 103 2.00 10.44 -1.75
N PHE A 104 3.12 11.13 -1.59
CA PHE A 104 3.25 12.30 -0.74
C PHE A 104 3.26 13.57 -1.59
N HIS A 105 2.43 14.53 -1.22
CA HIS A 105 2.40 15.85 -1.86
C HIS A 105 2.70 16.90 -0.81
N ALA A 106 3.88 17.52 -0.89
CA ALA A 106 4.29 18.55 0.02
C ALA A 106 3.47 19.82 -0.21
N GLN A 107 2.96 20.40 0.88
CA GLN A 107 2.24 21.66 0.89
C GLN A 107 2.87 22.57 1.93
N SER A 108 2.41 23.81 2.03
CA SER A 108 2.95 24.74 3.00
C SER A 108 2.62 24.28 4.43
N GLY A 109 3.64 23.78 5.14
CA GLY A 109 3.50 23.30 6.51
C GLY A 109 2.71 22.00 6.69
N ALA A 110 2.39 21.31 5.59
CA ALA A 110 1.58 20.09 5.63
C ALA A 110 1.97 19.12 4.52
N THR A 111 1.46 17.90 4.60
CA THR A 111 1.66 16.90 3.56
C THR A 111 0.34 16.19 3.28
N LEU A 112 -0.07 16.19 2.03
CA LEU A 112 -1.18 15.34 1.59
C LEU A 112 -0.61 13.96 1.28
N VAL A 113 -1.08 12.95 1.99
CA VAL A 113 -0.71 11.56 1.73
C VAL A 113 -1.88 10.87 1.08
N GLU A 114 -1.66 10.35 -0.12
CA GLU A 114 -2.64 9.55 -0.83
C GLU A 114 -2.23 8.08 -0.78
N LEU A 115 -3.18 7.23 -0.45
CA LEU A 115 -3.01 5.78 -0.55
C LEU A 115 -3.85 5.31 -1.73
N TYR A 116 -3.23 4.56 -2.62
CA TYR A 116 -3.90 3.91 -3.75
C TYR A 116 -3.73 2.40 -3.67
N HIS A 117 -4.84 1.67 -3.82
CA HIS A 117 -4.77 0.25 -4.14
C HIS A 117 -5.15 0.17 -5.62
N HIS A 118 -4.23 -0.26 -6.46
CA HIS A 118 -4.35 -0.12 -7.90
C HIS A 118 -3.79 -1.35 -8.63
N GLY A 119 -3.90 -1.34 -9.97
CA GLY A 119 -3.45 -2.46 -10.79
C GLY A 119 -4.50 -3.53 -10.97
N PHE A 120 -5.76 -3.27 -10.60
CA PHE A 120 -6.85 -4.25 -10.70
C PHE A 120 -7.24 -4.55 -12.14
N GLU A 121 -6.97 -3.65 -13.09
CA GLU A 121 -7.34 -3.81 -14.49
C GLU A 121 -6.73 -5.05 -15.14
N VAL A 122 -5.63 -5.56 -14.60
CA VAL A 122 -4.99 -6.79 -15.11
C VAL A 122 -5.78 -8.06 -14.74
N LEU A 123 -6.72 -7.95 -13.82
CA LEU A 123 -7.49 -9.10 -13.32
C LEU A 123 -8.83 -9.31 -14.05
N GLY A 124 -9.17 -8.42 -14.99
CA GLY A 124 -10.42 -8.53 -15.75
C GLY A 124 -11.67 -8.43 -14.87
N ASP A 125 -12.64 -9.31 -15.06
CA ASP A 125 -13.91 -9.27 -14.32
C ASP A 125 -13.73 -9.48 -12.82
N ILE A 126 -12.72 -10.20 -12.40
CA ILE A 126 -12.39 -10.43 -10.98
C ILE A 126 -12.02 -9.10 -10.33
N ALA A 127 -11.34 -8.22 -11.06
CA ALA A 127 -10.83 -6.95 -10.56
C ALA A 127 -11.93 -6.03 -10.05
N SER A 128 -13.04 -5.95 -10.75
CA SER A 128 -14.15 -5.06 -10.36
C SER A 128 -14.72 -5.44 -9.01
N LYS A 129 -14.86 -6.72 -8.74
CA LYS A 129 -15.38 -7.23 -7.46
C LYS A 129 -14.39 -6.99 -6.33
N GLU A 130 -13.10 -7.28 -6.57
CA GLU A 130 -12.05 -7.10 -5.55
C GLU A 130 -11.84 -5.63 -5.22
N CYS A 131 -11.84 -4.76 -6.24
CA CYS A 131 -11.70 -3.33 -6.03
C CYS A 131 -12.86 -2.75 -5.22
N LEU A 132 -14.08 -3.16 -5.52
CA LEU A 132 -15.25 -2.72 -4.77
C LEU A 132 -15.23 -3.23 -3.34
N ALA A 133 -14.71 -4.44 -3.12
CA ALA A 133 -14.59 -5.02 -1.77
C ALA A 133 -13.58 -4.26 -0.90
N CYS A 134 -12.61 -3.57 -1.50
CA CYS A 134 -11.62 -2.77 -0.78
C CYS A 134 -12.19 -1.44 -0.28
N GLU A 135 -13.29 -1.00 -0.82
CA GLU A 135 -13.94 0.22 -0.37
C GLU A 135 -14.61 -0.03 0.98
#